data_a06679153327a6aaf6fe199e7eaedb60
#
_entry.id   a06679153327a6aaf6fe199e7eaedb60
#
_cell.length_a   1.000
_cell.length_b   1.000
_cell.length_c   1.000
_cell.angle_alpha   90.00
_cell.angle_beta   90.00
_cell.angle_gamma   90.00
#
_symmetry.space_group_name_H-M   'P 1'
#
loop_
_entity.id
_entity.type
_entity.pdbx_description
1 polymer ?
#
loop_
_entity_poly.entity_id
_entity_poly.type
_entity_poly.pdbx_seq_one_letter_code
_entity_poly.pdbx_strand_id
1 'polypeptide(L)'
;MNKIIDRLYLGNLKGASDINALRSAGITHVLTVASGIEPFFPKEFKYKVIQVTDTSQSSLIRHFPAAISFMREGIAKGGVLVHCYAGVSRSASCVIAYLMQEKDMKFQEAFAFASKKRPVIFPNMGFQRQLCEFEKLLHLKKSYSSPNRVDKVTAKFGGGIVG
;
A
#
# COMPACT_ATOMS: atom_id res chain seq x y z
N MET A 1 -1.71 15.88 7.45
CA MET A 1 -1.42 14.44 7.32
C MET A 1 -1.69 13.72 8.62
N ASN A 2 -2.07 12.47 8.54
CA ASN A 2 -2.35 11.63 9.71
C ASN A 2 -1.36 10.47 9.78
N LYS A 3 -0.89 10.16 10.97
CA LYS A 3 -0.05 8.98 11.22
C LYS A 3 -0.91 7.72 11.20
N ILE A 4 -0.59 6.77 10.35
CA ILE A 4 -1.31 5.50 10.23
C ILE A 4 -0.70 4.43 11.15
N ILE A 5 0.59 4.21 11.00
CA ILE A 5 1.45 3.44 11.89
C ILE A 5 2.74 4.22 12.09
N ASP A 6 3.64 3.74 12.93
CA ASP A 6 4.93 4.40 13.12
C ASP A 6 5.64 4.60 11.78
N ARG A 7 6.07 5.83 11.51
CA ARG A 7 6.80 6.26 10.31
C ARG A 7 6.02 6.17 8.99
N LEU A 8 4.71 5.90 9.02
CA LEU A 8 3.84 5.94 7.83
C LEU A 8 2.71 6.94 8.01
N TYR A 9 2.66 7.91 7.13
CA TYR A 9 1.69 9.01 7.13
C TYR A 9 0.88 9.04 5.83
N LEU A 10 -0.37 9.43 5.95
CA LEU A 10 -1.30 9.58 4.85
C LEU A 10 -1.85 11.01 4.85
N GLY A 11 -1.86 11.67 3.71
CA GLY A 11 -2.28 13.05 3.64
C GLY A 11 -2.76 13.52 2.28
N ASN A 12 -3.05 14.83 2.23
CA ASN A 12 -3.48 15.54 1.04
C ASN A 12 -2.35 16.41 0.47
N LEU A 13 -2.66 17.14 -0.59
CA LEU A 13 -1.72 18.05 -1.24
C LEU A 13 -1.17 19.12 -0.29
N LYS A 14 -2.02 19.68 0.55
CA LYS A 14 -1.63 20.70 1.54
C LYS A 14 -0.58 20.15 2.51
N GLY A 15 -0.78 18.96 3.03
CA GLY A 15 0.20 18.31 3.90
C GLY A 15 1.53 18.04 3.19
N ALA A 16 1.48 17.64 1.93
CA ALA A 16 2.68 17.39 1.11
C ALA A 16 3.46 18.67 0.77
N SER A 17 2.84 19.82 0.86
CA SER A 17 3.47 21.14 0.60
C SER A 17 3.97 21.84 1.86
N ASP A 18 3.83 21.24 3.03
CA ASP A 18 4.26 21.80 4.31
C ASP A 18 5.60 21.21 4.75
N ILE A 19 6.69 21.87 4.36
CA ILE A 19 8.04 21.36 4.64
C ILE A 19 8.33 21.25 6.15
N ASN A 20 7.81 22.17 6.95
CA ASN A 20 8.04 22.15 8.39
C ASN A 20 7.35 20.95 9.06
N ALA A 21 6.11 20.66 8.65
CA ALA A 21 5.39 19.47 9.11
C ALA A 21 6.10 18.18 8.69
N LEU A 22 6.58 18.11 7.45
CA LEU A 22 7.32 16.96 6.94
C LEU A 22 8.61 16.71 7.72
N ARG A 23 9.39 17.76 7.96
CA ARG A 23 10.63 17.67 8.76
C ARG A 23 10.35 17.28 10.19
N SER A 24 9.36 17.90 10.83
CA SER A 24 8.97 17.59 12.22
C SER A 24 8.53 16.14 12.40
N ALA A 25 7.89 15.56 11.38
CA ALA A 25 7.48 14.16 11.37
C ALA A 25 8.61 13.17 11.04
N GLY A 26 9.80 13.66 10.71
CA GLY A 26 10.93 12.81 10.32
C GLY A 26 10.81 12.20 8.93
N ILE A 27 10.00 12.81 8.04
CA ILE A 27 9.81 12.33 6.67
C ILE A 27 11.11 12.39 5.90
N THR A 28 11.45 11.31 5.23
CA THR A 28 12.57 11.19 4.29
C THR A 28 12.11 10.85 2.88
N HIS A 29 10.93 10.26 2.77
CA HIS A 29 10.35 9.74 1.53
C HIS A 29 8.93 10.26 1.33
N VAL A 30 8.60 10.61 0.10
CA VAL A 30 7.24 11.05 -0.28
C VAL A 30 6.77 10.24 -1.48
N LEU A 31 5.66 9.53 -1.31
CA LEU A 31 4.97 8.82 -2.38
C LEU A 31 3.78 9.65 -2.84
N THR A 32 3.86 10.17 -4.06
CA THR A 32 2.80 10.93 -4.71
C THR A 32 2.00 10.01 -5.62
N VAL A 33 0.72 9.82 -5.32
CA VAL A 33 -0.17 8.91 -6.07
C VAL A 33 -1.21 9.76 -6.80
N ALA A 34 -0.78 10.46 -7.83
CA ALA A 34 -1.63 11.33 -8.61
C ALA A 34 -0.96 11.76 -9.90
N SER A 35 -1.75 11.94 -10.94
CA SER A 35 -1.30 12.58 -12.17
C SER A 35 -1.22 14.09 -12.00
N GLY A 36 -0.21 14.72 -12.59
CA GLY A 36 -0.10 16.17 -12.67
C GLY A 36 0.42 16.87 -11.41
N ILE A 37 0.95 16.14 -10.45
CA ILE A 37 1.60 16.72 -9.27
C ILE A 37 3.11 16.50 -9.37
N GLU A 38 3.86 17.60 -9.36
CA GLU A 38 5.32 17.58 -9.29
C GLU A 38 5.78 17.55 -7.83
N PRO A 39 6.95 16.93 -7.54
CA PRO A 39 7.55 16.99 -6.21
C PRO A 39 7.76 18.43 -5.72
N PHE A 40 7.30 18.73 -4.51
CA PHE A 40 7.47 20.08 -3.94
C PHE A 40 8.92 20.35 -3.51
N PHE A 41 9.59 19.36 -2.94
CA PHE A 41 10.91 19.53 -2.33
C PHE A 41 11.89 18.43 -2.79
N PRO A 42 12.21 18.37 -4.09
CA PRO A 42 12.98 17.25 -4.64
C PRO A 42 14.42 17.17 -4.13
N LYS A 43 14.95 18.26 -3.57
CA LYS A 43 16.29 18.29 -2.96
C LYS A 43 16.29 17.86 -1.49
N GLU A 44 15.12 17.83 -0.85
CA GLU A 44 14.98 17.57 0.58
C GLU A 44 14.57 16.14 0.89
N PHE A 45 13.73 15.53 0.03
CA PHE A 45 13.17 14.21 0.24
C PHE A 45 13.32 13.34 -1.01
N LYS A 46 13.32 12.04 -0.82
CA LYS A 46 13.23 11.09 -1.92
C LYS A 46 11.78 10.94 -2.36
N TYR A 47 11.52 11.14 -3.63
CA TYR A 47 10.17 11.08 -4.20
C TYR A 47 10.00 9.86 -5.10
N LYS A 48 8.81 9.31 -5.06
CA LYS A 48 8.26 8.43 -6.09
C LYS A 48 6.89 8.96 -6.49
N VAL A 49 6.67 9.10 -7.80
CA VAL A 49 5.40 9.58 -8.36
C VAL A 49 4.76 8.44 -9.14
N ILE A 50 3.54 8.10 -8.78
CA ILE A 50 2.70 7.16 -9.53
C ILE A 50 1.64 7.99 -10.26
N GLN A 51 1.74 8.04 -11.58
CA GLN A 51 0.81 8.77 -12.43
C GLN A 51 -0.49 7.98 -12.57
N VAL A 52 -1.51 8.41 -11.87
CA VAL A 52 -2.84 7.77 -11.88
C VAL A 52 -3.92 8.79 -11.58
N THR A 53 -5.06 8.64 -12.27
CA THR A 53 -6.26 9.44 -12.02
C THR A 53 -7.19 8.73 -11.02
N ASP A 54 -7.99 9.51 -10.30
CA ASP A 54 -8.95 8.97 -9.33
C ASP A 54 -10.27 8.64 -10.02
N THR A 55 -10.27 7.56 -10.80
CA THR A 55 -11.47 7.05 -11.49
C THR A 55 -11.60 5.55 -11.25
N SER A 56 -12.83 5.05 -11.33
CA SER A 56 -13.11 3.62 -11.17
C SER A 56 -12.51 2.74 -12.28
N GLN A 57 -12.12 3.33 -13.40
CA GLN A 57 -11.49 2.66 -14.55
C GLN A 57 -9.96 2.67 -14.46
N SER A 58 -9.37 3.48 -13.58
CA SER A 58 -7.93 3.56 -13.42
C SER A 58 -7.37 2.28 -12.79
N SER A 59 -6.23 1.80 -13.30
CA SER A 59 -5.54 0.66 -12.71
C SER A 59 -4.52 1.15 -11.69
N LEU A 60 -4.70 0.77 -10.43
CA LEU A 60 -3.76 1.04 -9.35
C LEU A 60 -3.09 -0.23 -8.85
N ILE A 61 -3.74 -1.38 -8.96
CA ILE A 61 -3.24 -2.67 -8.48
C ILE A 61 -1.84 -3.01 -9.01
N ARG A 62 -1.57 -2.71 -10.28
CA ARG A 62 -0.25 -2.94 -10.91
C ARG A 62 0.87 -2.15 -10.24
N HIS A 63 0.53 -1.05 -9.56
CA HIS A 63 1.49 -0.18 -8.87
C HIS A 63 1.69 -0.56 -7.40
N PHE A 64 0.88 -1.42 -6.83
CA PHE A 64 0.99 -1.78 -5.42
C PHE A 64 2.36 -2.35 -5.04
N PRO A 65 2.98 -3.26 -5.80
CA PRO A 65 4.29 -3.77 -5.43
C PRO A 65 5.36 -2.67 -5.31
N ALA A 66 5.43 -1.76 -6.28
CA ALA A 66 6.39 -0.66 -6.27
C ALA A 66 6.09 0.35 -5.16
N ALA A 67 4.80 0.66 -4.93
CA ALA A 67 4.36 1.55 -3.85
C ALA A 67 4.73 0.98 -2.47
N ILE A 68 4.46 -0.29 -2.25
CA ILE A 68 4.75 -0.99 -0.99
C ILE A 68 6.26 -1.05 -0.75
N SER A 69 7.05 -1.36 -1.76
CA SER A 69 8.51 -1.37 -1.67
C SER A 69 9.06 0.00 -1.28
N PHE A 70 8.54 1.08 -1.87
CA PHE A 70 8.93 2.44 -1.55
C PHE A 70 8.54 2.84 -0.13
N MET A 71 7.32 2.49 0.31
CA MET A 71 6.89 2.74 1.70
C MET A 71 7.76 1.98 2.70
N ARG A 72 8.09 0.73 2.42
CA ARG A 72 8.98 -0.09 3.26
C ARG A 72 10.35 0.57 3.41
N GLU A 73 10.94 1.04 2.31
CA GLU A 73 12.22 1.77 2.33
C GLU A 73 12.13 3.04 3.18
N GLY A 74 11.08 3.83 2.98
CA GLY A 74 10.89 5.07 3.72
C GLY A 74 10.73 4.86 5.23
N ILE A 75 9.98 3.84 5.63
CA ILE A 75 9.80 3.47 7.03
C ILE A 75 11.13 3.04 7.65
N ALA A 76 11.95 2.29 6.93
CA ALA A 76 13.25 1.84 7.41
C ALA A 76 14.25 2.99 7.60
N LYS A 77 14.17 4.02 6.77
CA LYS A 77 15.14 5.13 6.76
C LYS A 77 14.72 6.37 7.54
N GLY A 78 13.47 6.49 7.94
CA GLY A 78 12.99 7.66 8.68
C GLY A 78 11.48 7.68 8.74
N GLY A 79 10.81 8.14 7.69
CA GLY A 79 9.38 8.18 7.59
C GLY A 79 8.93 8.44 6.16
N VAL A 80 7.74 8.00 5.82
CA VAL A 80 7.15 8.18 4.50
C VAL A 80 5.78 8.85 4.59
N LEU A 81 5.57 9.87 3.75
CA LEU A 81 4.25 10.42 3.47
C LEU A 81 3.72 9.83 2.17
N VAL A 82 2.51 9.29 2.21
CA VAL A 82 1.76 8.88 1.02
C VAL A 82 0.62 9.88 0.83
N HIS A 83 0.56 10.53 -0.32
CA HIS A 83 -0.46 11.54 -0.58
C HIS A 83 -0.98 11.51 -2.03
N CYS A 84 -2.13 12.11 -2.23
CA CYS A 84 -2.69 12.47 -3.52
C CYS A 84 -3.22 13.92 -3.42
N TYR A 85 -4.29 14.30 -4.11
CA TYR A 85 -4.89 15.62 -3.94
C TYR A 85 -5.63 15.74 -2.62
N ALA A 86 -6.69 14.96 -2.43
CA ALA A 86 -7.55 15.03 -1.25
C ALA A 86 -7.10 14.12 -0.09
N GLY A 87 -6.25 13.15 -0.38
CA GLY A 87 -5.88 12.13 0.61
C GLY A 87 -7.05 11.23 1.00
N VAL A 88 -7.92 10.93 0.04
CA VAL A 88 -9.18 10.20 0.25
C VAL A 88 -9.18 8.84 -0.46
N SER A 89 -8.73 8.76 -1.72
CA SER A 89 -8.89 7.56 -2.54
C SER A 89 -7.58 6.94 -3.00
N ARG A 90 -6.80 7.59 -3.87
CA ARG A 90 -5.57 7.03 -4.47
C ARG A 90 -4.51 6.68 -3.45
N SER A 91 -4.12 7.65 -2.64
CA SER A 91 -3.11 7.46 -1.58
C SER A 91 -3.60 6.48 -0.50
N ALA A 92 -4.87 6.58 -0.12
CA ALA A 92 -5.48 5.67 0.85
C ALA A 92 -5.43 4.21 0.36
N SER A 93 -5.68 3.97 -0.93
CA SER A 93 -5.61 2.64 -1.52
C SER A 93 -4.21 2.03 -1.42
N CYS A 94 -3.16 2.82 -1.67
CA CYS A 94 -1.78 2.36 -1.53
C CYS A 94 -1.42 2.04 -0.07
N VAL A 95 -1.87 2.86 0.88
CA VAL A 95 -1.66 2.61 2.32
C VAL A 95 -2.38 1.34 2.76
N ILE A 96 -3.62 1.15 2.32
CA ILE A 96 -4.40 -0.07 2.62
C ILE A 96 -3.68 -1.31 2.06
N ALA A 97 -3.20 -1.25 0.81
CA ALA A 97 -2.43 -2.34 0.21
C ALA A 97 -1.17 -2.67 1.01
N TYR A 98 -0.47 -1.65 1.50
CA TYR A 98 0.69 -1.83 2.39
C TYR A 98 0.31 -2.59 3.66
N LEU A 99 -0.75 -2.17 4.35
CA LEU A 99 -1.21 -2.82 5.58
C LEU A 99 -1.63 -4.27 5.32
N MET A 100 -2.25 -4.54 4.19
CA MET A 100 -2.63 -5.90 3.80
C MET A 100 -1.41 -6.80 3.63
N GLN A 101 -0.40 -6.35 2.90
CA GLN A 101 0.79 -7.14 2.61
C GLN A 101 1.76 -7.23 3.79
N GLU A 102 2.08 -6.11 4.43
CA GLU A 102 3.16 -6.02 5.43
C GLU A 102 2.66 -6.28 6.86
N LYS A 103 1.39 -6.05 7.13
CA LYS A 103 0.77 -6.27 8.45
C LYS A 103 -0.22 -7.42 8.46
N ASP A 104 -0.28 -8.16 7.37
CA ASP A 104 -1.13 -9.35 7.24
C ASP A 104 -2.61 -9.10 7.53
N MET A 105 -3.11 -7.95 7.13
CA MET A 105 -4.50 -7.57 7.30
C MET A 105 -5.32 -7.95 6.07
N LYS A 106 -6.55 -8.39 6.28
CA LYS A 106 -7.55 -8.48 5.21
C LYS A 106 -7.96 -7.08 4.78
N PHE A 107 -8.51 -6.94 3.57
CA PHE A 107 -8.91 -5.64 3.04
C PHE A 107 -9.80 -4.86 4.01
N GLN A 108 -10.85 -5.48 4.54
CA GLN A 108 -11.79 -4.80 5.45
C GLN A 108 -11.11 -4.37 6.76
N GLU A 109 -10.20 -5.16 7.28
CA GLU A 109 -9.42 -4.81 8.48
C GLU A 109 -8.49 -3.62 8.21
N ALA A 110 -7.76 -3.65 7.09
CA ALA A 110 -6.84 -2.59 6.70
C ALA A 110 -7.58 -1.27 6.44
N PHE A 111 -8.72 -1.34 5.75
CA PHE A 111 -9.58 -0.20 5.50
C PHE A 111 -10.09 0.42 6.80
N ALA A 112 -10.64 -0.41 7.70
CA ALA A 112 -11.12 0.04 9.01
C ALA A 112 -10.00 0.63 9.88
N PHE A 113 -8.83 0.00 9.88
CA PHE A 113 -7.66 0.47 10.61
C PHE A 113 -7.23 1.86 10.13
N ALA A 114 -7.05 2.03 8.82
CA ALA A 114 -6.64 3.31 8.23
C ALA A 114 -7.72 4.39 8.43
N SER A 115 -9.01 4.03 8.34
CA SER A 115 -10.13 4.96 8.56
C SER A 115 -10.18 5.51 9.97
N LYS A 116 -9.80 4.73 10.99
CA LYS A 116 -9.70 5.23 12.37
C LYS A 116 -8.63 6.32 12.51
N LYS A 117 -7.55 6.19 11.77
CA LYS A 117 -6.45 7.16 11.80
C LYS A 117 -6.72 8.39 10.94
N ARG A 118 -7.39 8.20 9.80
CA ARG A 118 -7.80 9.27 8.88
C ARG A 118 -9.23 9.02 8.41
N PRO A 119 -10.24 9.57 9.09
CA PRO A 119 -11.66 9.25 8.86
C PRO A 119 -12.22 9.60 7.48
N VAL A 120 -11.57 10.51 6.75
CA VAL A 120 -12.04 10.97 5.44
C VAL A 120 -11.74 10.00 4.29
N ILE A 121 -10.97 8.93 4.53
CA ILE A 121 -10.57 8.03 3.44
C ILE A 121 -11.75 7.23 2.90
N PHE A 122 -11.80 7.15 1.59
CA PHE A 122 -12.75 6.32 0.85
C PHE A 122 -12.20 6.02 -0.54
N PRO A 123 -11.52 4.90 -0.74
CA PRO A 123 -11.11 4.47 -2.08
C PRO A 123 -12.31 4.39 -3.03
N ASN A 124 -12.17 4.86 -4.26
CA ASN A 124 -13.25 4.71 -5.24
C ASN A 124 -13.58 3.21 -5.45
N MET A 125 -14.73 2.93 -6.03
CA MET A 125 -15.22 1.56 -6.14
C MET A 125 -14.34 0.67 -7.01
N GLY A 126 -13.66 1.24 -8.02
CA GLY A 126 -12.68 0.52 -8.83
C GLY A 126 -11.47 0.10 -8.00
N PHE A 127 -10.96 1.00 -7.17
CA PHE A 127 -9.85 0.69 -6.27
C PHE A 127 -10.23 -0.30 -5.18
N GLN A 128 -11.45 -0.23 -4.65
CA GLN A 128 -11.93 -1.22 -3.69
C GLN A 128 -11.99 -2.62 -4.32
N ARG A 129 -12.47 -2.75 -5.56
CA ARG A 129 -12.42 -4.03 -6.29
C ARG A 129 -10.99 -4.52 -6.48
N GLN A 130 -10.07 -3.64 -6.83
CA GLN A 130 -8.65 -3.97 -7.00
C GLN A 130 -8.00 -4.40 -5.67
N LEU A 131 -8.37 -3.78 -4.56
CA LEU A 131 -7.90 -4.20 -3.23
C LEU A 131 -8.43 -5.57 -2.83
N CYS A 132 -9.67 -5.89 -3.15
CA CYS A 132 -10.21 -7.24 -2.98
C CYS A 132 -9.48 -8.27 -3.85
N GLU A 133 -9.16 -7.92 -5.09
CA GLU A 133 -8.34 -8.76 -5.97
C GLU A 133 -6.92 -8.94 -5.43
N PHE A 134 -6.31 -7.88 -4.93
CA PHE A 134 -4.99 -7.92 -4.30
C PHE A 134 -4.98 -8.84 -3.06
N GLU A 135 -6.04 -8.83 -2.26
CA GLU A 135 -6.22 -9.77 -1.13
C GLU A 135 -6.16 -11.22 -1.60
N LYS A 136 -6.84 -11.56 -2.69
CA LYS A 136 -6.81 -12.90 -3.27
C LYS A 136 -5.41 -13.28 -3.75
N LEU A 137 -4.70 -12.36 -4.42
CA LEU A 137 -3.33 -12.59 -4.88
C LEU A 137 -2.37 -12.82 -3.71
N LEU A 138 -2.50 -12.08 -2.63
CA LEU A 138 -1.70 -12.28 -1.43
C LEU A 138 -1.97 -13.63 -0.77
N HIS A 139 -3.23 -14.04 -0.72
CA HIS A 139 -3.62 -15.34 -0.18
C HIS A 139 -3.05 -16.50 -1.02
N LEU A 140 -3.11 -16.43 -2.34
CA LEU A 140 -2.52 -17.42 -3.25
C LEU A 140 -1.01 -17.52 -3.06
N LYS A 141 -0.31 -16.39 -2.95
CA LYS A 141 1.14 -16.35 -2.73
C LYS A 141 1.53 -17.07 -1.44
N LYS A 142 0.79 -16.87 -0.34
CA LYS A 142 1.01 -17.56 0.92
C LYS A 142 0.79 -19.07 0.80
N SER A 143 -0.25 -19.48 0.08
CA SER A 143 -0.57 -20.89 -0.14
C SER A 143 0.53 -21.62 -0.89
N TYR A 144 1.19 -20.97 -1.85
CA TYR A 144 2.31 -21.54 -2.60
C TYR A 144 3.63 -21.54 -1.80
N SER A 145 3.79 -20.62 -0.86
CA SER A 145 4.99 -20.49 -0.04
C SER A 145 4.97 -21.39 1.21
N SER A 146 3.84 -22.05 1.51
CA SER A 146 3.71 -22.91 2.68
C SER A 146 4.36 -24.29 2.45
N PRO A 147 5.33 -24.72 3.30
CA PRO A 147 6.03 -26.00 3.15
C PRO A 147 5.13 -27.22 3.18
N ASN A 148 3.96 -27.12 3.80
CA ASN A 148 3.04 -28.24 4.01
C ASN A 148 2.25 -28.66 2.76
N ARG A 149 2.42 -28.02 1.61
CA ARG A 149 1.68 -28.39 0.39
C ARG A 149 2.42 -29.40 -0.48
N VAL A 150 3.75 -29.43 -0.41
CA VAL A 150 4.57 -30.35 -1.18
C VAL A 150 4.41 -31.80 -0.64
N ASP A 151 4.32 -31.94 0.68
CA ASP A 151 4.20 -33.25 1.32
C ASP A 151 2.84 -33.92 1.10
N LYS A 152 1.76 -33.15 0.88
CA LYS A 152 0.43 -33.72 0.64
C LYS A 152 0.21 -34.23 -0.78
N VAL A 153 0.98 -33.74 -1.75
CA VAL A 153 0.89 -34.21 -3.15
C VAL A 153 1.72 -35.47 -3.35
N THR A 154 2.88 -35.55 -2.74
CA THR A 154 3.74 -36.74 -2.78
C THR A 154 3.14 -37.91 -2.00
N ALA A 155 2.45 -37.68 -0.90
CA ALA A 155 1.77 -38.72 -0.13
C ALA A 155 0.55 -39.36 -0.86
N LYS A 156 -0.05 -38.69 -1.84
CA LYS A 156 -1.17 -39.21 -2.63
C LYS A 156 -0.72 -40.07 -3.81
N PHE A 157 0.54 -40.03 -4.24
CA PHE A 157 1.08 -40.79 -5.37
C PHE A 157 2.07 -41.88 -4.96
N GLY A 158 2.37 -42.02 -3.67
CA GLY A 158 3.32 -43.00 -3.14
C GLY A 158 2.68 -44.29 -2.62
N GLY A 159 1.45 -44.58 -2.93
CA GLY A 159 0.77 -45.79 -2.48
C GLY A 159 0.26 -46.63 -3.63
N GLY A 160 1.08 -47.61 -4.08
CA GLY A 160 0.55 -48.67 -4.87
C GLY A 160 1.28 -49.00 -6.15
N ILE A 161 2.39 -49.70 -6.06
CA ILE A 161 2.70 -50.81 -6.95
C ILE A 161 3.32 -51.89 -6.08
N VAL A 162 2.48 -52.77 -5.57
CA VAL A 162 2.89 -54.15 -5.29
C VAL A 162 2.14 -54.97 -6.30
N GLY A 163 2.83 -55.34 -7.33
CA GLY A 163 2.41 -56.37 -8.24
C GLY A 163 3.07 -57.64 -7.87
#